data_99376b18a4e9ff2050c4251f92619b3a
#
_entry.id   99376b18a4e9ff2050c4251f92619b3a
#
_cell.length_a   1.000
_cell.length_b   1.000
_cell.length_c   1.000
_cell.angle_alpha   90.00
_cell.angle_beta   90.00
_cell.angle_gamma   90.00
#
_symmetry.space_group_name_H-M   'P 1'
#
loop_
_entity.id
_entity.type
_entity.pdbx_description
1 polymer ?
#
loop_
_entity_poly.entity_id
_entity_poly.type
_entity_poly.pdbx_seq_one_letter_code
_entity_poly.pdbx_strand_id
1 'polypeptide(L)'
;MEKAQYAIMRFAKYKGPEIGNIEAHNERTKEKYASNPDVDTSRSKYNFHLVKPPGKYRAESERQIAAAGCRTRKDSIRMIETLFTASPEFFKGKKRAEIRVFFEEALHFLEQHQSKETIISAVVHMDEKTPHMHLCFVPLTEDGRLSAKDIMGNKKVALPGKYVY
;
A
#
# COMPACT_ATOMS: atom_id res chain seq x y z
N MET A 1 10.61 21.28 -23.66
CA MET A 1 9.56 21.34 -22.59
C MET A 1 9.48 20.01 -21.88
N GLU A 2 9.77 20.00 -20.62
CA GLU A 2 9.65 18.78 -19.84
C GLU A 2 8.18 18.43 -19.66
N LYS A 3 7.84 17.15 -19.85
CA LYS A 3 6.51 16.66 -19.50
C LYS A 3 6.32 16.72 -18.00
N ALA A 4 5.16 17.14 -17.56
CA ALA A 4 4.83 17.14 -16.14
C ALA A 4 4.91 15.71 -15.59
N GLN A 5 5.57 15.55 -14.46
CA GLN A 5 5.74 14.29 -13.78
C GLN A 5 4.95 14.34 -12.47
N TYR A 6 4.14 13.33 -12.22
CA TYR A 6 3.23 13.30 -11.08
C TYR A 6 3.43 12.04 -10.27
N ALA A 7 3.56 12.21 -8.96
CA ALA A 7 3.36 11.11 -8.04
C ALA A 7 1.85 10.93 -7.81
N ILE A 8 1.43 9.69 -7.65
CA ILE A 8 0.03 9.32 -7.51
C ILE A 8 -0.11 8.53 -6.22
N MET A 9 -1.14 8.87 -5.44
CA MET A 9 -1.49 8.14 -4.24
C MET A 9 -2.99 7.83 -4.26
N ARG A 10 -3.33 6.57 -4.06
CA ARG A 10 -4.72 6.10 -4.03
C ARG A 10 -4.95 5.24 -2.81
N PHE A 11 -6.16 5.26 -2.28
CA PHE A 11 -6.54 4.49 -1.11
C PHE A 11 -7.70 3.55 -1.42
N ALA A 12 -7.65 2.36 -0.81
CA ALA A 12 -8.76 1.42 -0.83
C ALA A 12 -8.96 0.87 0.57
N LYS A 13 -10.20 0.65 0.96
CA LYS A 13 -10.60 0.17 2.28
C LYS A 13 -11.10 -1.26 2.18
N TYR A 14 -10.68 -2.12 3.09
CA TYR A 14 -11.03 -3.54 3.05
C TYR A 14 -11.57 -4.03 4.37
N LYS A 15 -12.66 -4.80 4.28
CA LYS A 15 -13.22 -5.58 5.38
C LYS A 15 -12.43 -6.88 5.53
N GLY A 16 -12.57 -7.56 6.68
CA GLY A 16 -11.84 -8.78 6.97
C GLY A 16 -11.83 -9.83 5.86
N PRO A 17 -13.01 -10.24 5.33
CA PRO A 17 -13.05 -11.26 4.28
C PRO A 17 -12.36 -10.90 2.97
N GLU A 18 -12.15 -9.61 2.71
CA GLU A 18 -11.54 -9.13 1.47
C GLU A 18 -10.00 -9.15 1.52
N ILE A 19 -9.42 -9.20 2.71
CA ILE A 19 -7.98 -9.01 2.91
C ILE A 19 -7.15 -10.13 2.25
N GLY A 20 -7.59 -11.37 2.34
CA GLY A 20 -6.85 -12.51 1.78
C GLY A 20 -6.62 -12.40 0.28
N ASN A 21 -7.60 -11.91 -0.45
CA ASN A 21 -7.47 -11.72 -1.89
C ASN A 21 -6.48 -10.61 -2.24
N ILE A 22 -6.47 -9.54 -1.45
CA ILE A 22 -5.51 -8.44 -1.62
C ILE A 22 -4.09 -8.92 -1.33
N GLU A 23 -3.91 -9.70 -0.26
CA GLU A 23 -2.61 -10.30 0.06
C GLU A 23 -2.11 -11.18 -1.09
N ALA A 24 -2.96 -12.06 -1.61
CA ALA A 24 -2.58 -12.96 -2.70
C ALA A 24 -2.12 -12.18 -3.94
N HIS A 25 -2.78 -11.07 -4.25
CA HIS A 25 -2.38 -10.18 -5.33
C HIS A 25 -1.03 -9.51 -5.04
N ASN A 26 -0.89 -8.94 -3.86
CA ASN A 26 0.30 -8.17 -3.49
C ASN A 26 1.54 -9.05 -3.36
N GLU A 27 1.38 -10.26 -2.80
CA GLU A 27 2.48 -11.19 -2.58
C GLU A 27 2.70 -12.13 -3.77
N ARG A 28 1.94 -11.94 -4.86
CA ARG A 28 2.05 -12.75 -6.09
C ARG A 28 1.90 -14.25 -5.82
N THR A 29 0.91 -14.61 -5.01
CA THR A 29 0.63 -16.02 -4.69
C THR A 29 -0.52 -16.60 -5.51
N LYS A 30 -1.10 -15.84 -6.43
CA LYS A 30 -2.11 -16.35 -7.36
C LYS A 30 -1.45 -17.11 -8.51
N GLU A 31 -2.09 -18.18 -8.97
CA GLU A 31 -1.62 -18.92 -10.14
C GLU A 31 -1.83 -18.16 -11.45
N LYS A 32 -2.91 -17.37 -11.53
CA LYS A 32 -3.29 -16.64 -12.74
C LYS A 32 -3.71 -15.22 -12.40
N TYR A 33 -3.33 -14.30 -13.28
CA TYR A 33 -3.68 -12.89 -13.16
C TYR A 33 -4.58 -12.44 -14.33
N ALA A 34 -5.67 -13.21 -14.56
CA ALA A 34 -6.58 -12.98 -15.70
C ALA A 34 -7.22 -11.58 -15.67
N SER A 35 -7.50 -11.06 -14.47
CA SER A 35 -8.04 -9.70 -14.31
C SER A 35 -6.97 -8.60 -14.39
N ASN A 36 -5.70 -8.98 -14.49
CA ASN A 36 -4.56 -8.07 -14.52
C ASN A 36 -3.56 -8.54 -15.58
N PRO A 37 -3.91 -8.38 -16.87
CA PRO A 37 -3.10 -8.94 -17.96
C PRO A 37 -1.71 -8.29 -18.09
N ASP A 38 -1.49 -7.14 -17.45
CA ASP A 38 -0.19 -6.46 -17.48
C ASP A 38 0.86 -7.09 -16.54
N VAL A 39 0.44 -8.02 -15.67
CA VAL A 39 1.39 -8.71 -14.78
C VAL A 39 2.22 -9.70 -15.59
N ASP A 40 3.52 -9.46 -15.63
CA ASP A 40 4.50 -10.35 -16.24
C ASP A 40 5.16 -11.18 -15.15
N THR A 41 4.67 -12.40 -14.94
CA THR A 41 5.14 -13.28 -13.86
C THR A 41 6.62 -13.63 -13.97
N SER A 42 7.21 -13.56 -15.19
CA SER A 42 8.65 -13.78 -15.35
C SER A 42 9.49 -12.68 -14.70
N ARG A 43 8.89 -11.52 -14.45
CA ARG A 43 9.54 -10.36 -13.82
C ARG A 43 9.20 -10.23 -12.34
N SER A 44 8.33 -11.05 -11.78
CA SER A 44 7.93 -10.98 -10.37
C SER A 44 9.10 -11.15 -9.41
N LYS A 45 10.17 -11.79 -9.84
CA LYS A 45 11.43 -11.88 -9.07
C LYS A 45 12.09 -10.53 -8.79
N TYR A 46 11.71 -9.49 -9.53
CA TYR A 46 12.25 -8.14 -9.33
C TYR A 46 11.41 -7.33 -8.33
N ASN A 47 10.26 -7.85 -7.92
CA ASN A 47 9.46 -7.23 -6.88
C ASN A 47 10.22 -7.25 -5.55
N PHE A 48 10.03 -6.27 -4.71
CA PHE A 48 10.73 -6.23 -3.44
C PHE A 48 9.89 -5.57 -2.35
N HIS A 49 10.13 -6.00 -1.12
CA HIS A 49 9.48 -5.44 0.06
C HIS A 49 10.34 -4.34 0.67
N LEU A 50 9.70 -3.24 1.06
CA LEU A 50 10.27 -2.26 1.99
C LEU A 50 9.86 -2.61 3.42
N VAL A 51 8.65 -3.17 3.58
CA VAL A 51 8.18 -3.74 4.84
C VAL A 51 7.64 -5.14 4.53
N LYS A 52 8.25 -6.16 5.11
CA LYS A 52 7.79 -7.54 4.96
C LYS A 52 6.66 -7.81 5.95
N PRO A 53 5.58 -8.49 5.54
CA PRO A 53 4.53 -8.87 6.48
C PRO A 53 5.06 -9.90 7.47
N PRO A 54 4.68 -9.77 8.76
CA PRO A 54 5.12 -10.74 9.77
C PRO A 54 4.41 -12.09 9.66
N GLY A 55 3.35 -12.16 8.86
CA GLY A 55 2.54 -13.33 8.61
C GLY A 55 1.44 -12.99 7.63
N LYS A 56 0.32 -13.70 7.71
CA LYS A 56 -0.84 -13.38 6.89
C LYS A 56 -1.39 -11.99 7.23
N TYR A 57 -1.79 -11.23 6.23
CA TYR A 57 -2.27 -9.86 6.40
C TYR A 57 -3.46 -9.78 7.36
N ARG A 58 -4.46 -10.66 7.15
CA ARG A 58 -5.65 -10.66 7.99
C ARG A 58 -5.31 -11.01 9.43
N ALA A 59 -4.43 -11.99 9.65
CA ALA A 59 -3.99 -12.38 10.97
C ALA A 59 -3.27 -11.22 11.69
N GLU A 60 -2.40 -10.50 10.98
CA GLU A 60 -1.71 -9.34 11.55
C GLU A 60 -2.67 -8.21 11.88
N SER A 61 -3.64 -7.93 11.00
CA SER A 61 -4.68 -6.93 11.30
C SER A 61 -5.45 -7.31 12.56
N GLU A 62 -5.92 -8.54 12.66
CA GLU A 62 -6.67 -8.99 13.84
C GLU A 62 -5.81 -8.98 15.11
N ARG A 63 -4.53 -9.33 15.01
CA ARG A 63 -3.60 -9.24 16.13
C ARG A 63 -3.48 -7.82 16.66
N GLN A 64 -3.31 -6.84 15.78
CA GLN A 64 -3.19 -5.44 16.17
C GLN A 64 -4.49 -4.92 16.79
N ILE A 65 -5.62 -5.28 16.20
CA ILE A 65 -6.95 -4.88 16.71
C ILE A 65 -7.16 -5.44 18.11
N ALA A 66 -6.83 -6.71 18.34
CA ALA A 66 -6.94 -7.35 19.63
C ALA A 66 -6.00 -6.68 20.67
N ALA A 67 -4.77 -6.40 20.27
CA ALA A 67 -3.80 -5.75 21.14
C ALA A 67 -4.23 -4.34 21.56
N ALA A 68 -4.91 -3.62 20.65
CA ALA A 68 -5.44 -2.29 20.95
C ALA A 68 -6.71 -2.33 21.81
N GLY A 69 -7.37 -3.49 21.90
CA GLY A 69 -8.60 -3.65 22.67
C GLY A 69 -9.77 -2.86 22.10
N CYS A 70 -9.75 -2.52 20.83
CA CYS A 70 -10.78 -1.67 20.25
C CYS A 70 -12.02 -2.47 19.86
N ARG A 71 -13.15 -1.77 19.80
CA ARG A 71 -14.41 -2.34 19.37
C ARG A 71 -14.43 -2.49 17.87
N THR A 72 -15.00 -3.60 17.41
CA THR A 72 -15.20 -3.85 15.97
C THR A 72 -16.62 -4.35 15.70
N ARG A 73 -17.06 -4.16 14.47
CA ARG A 73 -18.25 -4.78 13.93
C ARG A 73 -17.83 -5.76 12.83
N LYS A 74 -18.75 -6.62 12.42
CA LYS A 74 -18.50 -7.60 11.37
C LYS A 74 -18.05 -6.93 10.07
N ASP A 75 -18.57 -5.76 9.77
CA ASP A 75 -18.30 -4.99 8.55
C ASP A 75 -17.28 -3.87 8.75
N SER A 76 -16.58 -3.83 9.88
CA SER A 76 -15.53 -2.84 10.12
C SER A 76 -14.42 -2.94 9.08
N ILE A 77 -13.91 -1.80 8.66
CA ILE A 77 -12.71 -1.74 7.83
C ILE A 77 -11.51 -2.12 8.69
N ARG A 78 -10.79 -3.16 8.27
CA ARG A 78 -9.66 -3.72 9.02
C ARG A 78 -8.31 -3.50 8.36
N MET A 79 -8.33 -3.04 7.12
CA MET A 79 -7.11 -2.74 6.40
C MET A 79 -7.36 -1.63 5.38
N ILE A 80 -6.41 -0.73 5.25
CA ILE A 80 -6.37 0.24 4.17
C ILE A 80 -5.15 -0.08 3.32
N GLU A 81 -5.34 -0.10 2.01
CA GLU A 81 -4.22 -0.18 1.07
C GLU A 81 -3.99 1.20 0.46
N THR A 82 -2.75 1.63 0.49
CA THR A 82 -2.30 2.81 -0.22
C THR A 82 -1.47 2.38 -1.40
N LEU A 83 -1.86 2.81 -2.60
CA LEU A 83 -1.11 2.58 -3.81
C LEU A 83 -0.31 3.83 -4.13
N PHE A 84 1.02 3.69 -4.17
CA PHE A 84 1.92 4.76 -4.59
C PHE A 84 2.52 4.42 -5.95
N THR A 85 2.48 5.37 -6.86
CA THR A 85 3.12 5.27 -8.18
C THR A 85 3.43 6.67 -8.71
N ALA A 86 3.83 6.75 -9.95
CA ALA A 86 4.03 8.02 -10.65
C ALA A 86 3.73 7.81 -12.13
N SER A 87 3.72 8.90 -12.89
CA SER A 87 3.56 8.81 -14.33
C SER A 87 4.69 7.96 -14.95
N PRO A 88 4.43 7.21 -16.02
CA PRO A 88 5.46 6.39 -16.66
C PRO A 88 6.72 7.18 -17.02
N GLU A 89 6.57 8.43 -17.41
CA GLU A 89 7.69 9.32 -17.76
C GLU A 89 8.66 9.54 -16.59
N PHE A 90 8.12 9.53 -15.37
CA PHE A 90 8.95 9.69 -14.17
C PHE A 90 9.97 8.56 -14.03
N PHE A 91 9.54 7.32 -14.32
CA PHE A 91 10.39 6.15 -14.16
C PHE A 91 11.32 5.90 -15.34
N LYS A 92 11.05 6.55 -16.47
CA LYS A 92 11.82 6.32 -17.69
C LYS A 92 13.29 6.70 -17.49
N GLY A 93 14.17 5.75 -17.77
CA GLY A 93 15.62 5.94 -17.60
C GLY A 93 16.13 5.86 -16.18
N LYS A 94 15.28 5.65 -15.19
CA LYS A 94 15.71 5.51 -13.80
C LYS A 94 16.21 4.10 -13.50
N LYS A 95 17.28 4.02 -12.74
CA LYS A 95 17.84 2.77 -12.25
C LYS A 95 17.00 2.23 -11.09
N ARG A 96 17.08 0.92 -10.86
CA ARG A 96 16.39 0.26 -9.76
C ARG A 96 16.61 0.97 -8.40
N ALA A 97 17.85 1.37 -8.11
CA ALA A 97 18.17 2.07 -6.87
C ALA A 97 17.44 3.41 -6.74
N GLU A 98 17.28 4.14 -7.83
CA GLU A 98 16.55 5.42 -7.84
C GLU A 98 15.05 5.19 -7.64
N ILE A 99 14.51 4.16 -8.24
CA ILE A 99 13.09 3.76 -8.07
C ILE A 99 12.84 3.37 -6.61
N ARG A 100 13.77 2.63 -6.01
CA ARG A 100 13.69 2.26 -4.60
C ARG A 100 13.64 3.49 -3.69
N VAL A 101 14.50 4.47 -3.93
CA VAL A 101 14.52 5.72 -3.15
C VAL A 101 13.17 6.44 -3.23
N PHE A 102 12.57 6.50 -4.42
CA PHE A 102 11.25 7.10 -4.59
C PHE A 102 10.20 6.44 -3.67
N PHE A 103 10.17 5.11 -3.63
CA PHE A 103 9.21 4.39 -2.81
C PHE A 103 9.56 4.42 -1.32
N GLU A 104 10.83 4.50 -0.96
CA GLU A 104 11.24 4.72 0.43
C GLU A 104 10.75 6.08 0.94
N GLU A 105 10.80 7.11 0.11
CA GLU A 105 10.27 8.43 0.44
C GLU A 105 8.74 8.39 0.62
N ALA A 106 8.05 7.64 -0.22
CA ALA A 106 6.60 7.45 -0.10
C ALA A 106 6.24 6.73 1.21
N LEU A 107 6.97 5.69 1.57
CA LEU A 107 6.81 5.00 2.85
C LEU A 107 7.04 5.96 4.02
N HIS A 108 8.10 6.75 3.96
CA HIS A 108 8.43 7.73 4.99
C HIS A 108 7.31 8.76 5.17
N PHE A 109 6.75 9.22 4.05
CA PHE A 109 5.60 10.12 4.09
C PHE A 109 4.43 9.50 4.85
N LEU A 110 4.10 8.24 4.57
CA LEU A 110 2.98 7.59 5.26
C LEU A 110 3.28 7.40 6.75
N GLU A 111 4.51 7.08 7.10
CA GLU A 111 4.92 6.90 8.49
C GLU A 111 4.77 8.17 9.34
N GLN A 112 4.74 9.33 8.71
CA GLN A 112 4.48 10.61 9.39
C GLN A 112 3.00 10.81 9.73
N HIS A 113 2.11 10.09 9.05
CA HIS A 113 0.66 10.23 9.21
C HIS A 113 0.02 9.02 9.88
N GLN A 114 0.70 7.89 9.89
CA GLN A 114 0.20 6.65 10.44
C GLN A 114 1.33 5.93 11.17
N SER A 115 1.04 5.42 12.35
CA SER A 115 2.06 4.73 13.15
C SER A 115 2.71 3.59 12.36
N LYS A 116 4.03 3.53 12.41
CA LYS A 116 4.85 2.54 11.73
C LYS A 116 4.42 1.11 12.07
N GLU A 117 4.03 0.86 13.32
CA GLU A 117 3.62 -0.45 13.82
C GLU A 117 2.33 -0.94 13.17
N THR A 118 1.51 -0.04 12.62
CA THR A 118 0.27 -0.43 11.94
C THR A 118 0.50 -0.91 10.52
N ILE A 119 1.67 -0.66 9.94
CA ILE A 119 1.97 -1.07 8.58
C ILE A 119 2.20 -2.58 8.53
N ILE A 120 1.39 -3.26 7.74
CA ILE A 120 1.47 -4.72 7.57
C ILE A 120 2.53 -5.07 6.54
N SER A 121 2.51 -4.38 5.40
CA SER A 121 3.38 -4.68 4.26
C SER A 121 3.52 -3.45 3.37
N ALA A 122 4.69 -3.32 2.78
CA ALA A 122 4.93 -2.38 1.70
C ALA A 122 5.77 -3.10 0.64
N VAL A 123 5.16 -3.45 -0.48
CA VAL A 123 5.79 -4.20 -1.56
C VAL A 123 5.75 -3.42 -2.85
N VAL A 124 6.89 -3.33 -3.52
CA VAL A 124 7.01 -2.68 -4.83
C VAL A 124 6.92 -3.73 -5.91
N HIS A 125 5.98 -3.53 -6.81
CA HIS A 125 5.81 -4.38 -8.00
C HIS A 125 6.57 -3.79 -9.17
N MET A 126 7.50 -4.56 -9.70
CA MET A 126 8.30 -4.23 -10.88
C MET A 126 7.88 -5.09 -12.09
N ASP A 127 6.83 -5.87 -11.96
CA ASP A 127 6.37 -6.84 -12.93
C ASP A 127 5.14 -6.40 -13.74
N GLU A 128 4.82 -5.11 -13.69
CA GLU A 128 3.79 -4.50 -14.51
C GLU A 128 4.41 -3.35 -15.32
N LYS A 129 3.61 -2.67 -16.15
CA LYS A 129 4.10 -1.61 -17.03
C LYS A 129 4.78 -0.46 -16.30
N THR A 130 4.25 -0.10 -15.14
CA THR A 130 4.75 1.01 -14.34
C THR A 130 5.03 0.53 -12.92
N PRO A 131 6.21 0.79 -12.37
CA PRO A 131 6.48 0.45 -10.96
C PRO A 131 5.47 1.10 -10.03
N HIS A 132 5.01 0.35 -9.02
CA HIS A 132 4.08 0.86 -8.02
C HIS A 132 4.25 0.09 -6.71
N MET A 133 3.91 0.75 -5.60
CA MET A 133 4.00 0.16 -4.28
C MET A 133 2.61 -0.02 -3.68
N HIS A 134 2.34 -1.23 -3.21
CA HIS A 134 1.18 -1.55 -2.40
C HIS A 134 1.57 -1.51 -0.93
N LEU A 135 1.03 -0.55 -0.21
CA LEU A 135 1.29 -0.41 1.23
C LEU A 135 -0.02 -0.63 1.98
N CYS A 136 -0.05 -1.65 2.83
CA CYS A 136 -1.23 -2.01 3.60
C CYS A 136 -1.00 -1.72 5.08
N PHE A 137 -1.98 -1.10 5.74
CA PHE A 137 -1.90 -0.82 7.16
C PHE A 137 -3.26 -0.99 7.84
N VAL A 138 -3.21 -1.18 9.16
CA VAL A 138 -4.41 -1.29 9.98
C VAL A 138 -4.83 0.12 10.40
N PRO A 139 -6.11 0.52 10.17
CA PRO A 139 -6.53 1.89 10.46
C PRO A 139 -6.79 2.13 11.95
N LEU A 140 -5.74 1.96 12.74
CA LEU A 140 -5.76 2.28 14.17
C LEU A 140 -5.38 3.74 14.39
N THR A 141 -6.20 4.44 15.19
CA THR A 141 -5.93 5.82 15.58
C THR A 141 -4.90 5.86 16.70
N GLU A 142 -4.36 7.04 17.00
CA GLU A 142 -3.37 7.21 18.08
C GLU A 142 -3.94 6.81 19.43
N ASP A 143 -5.25 7.01 19.64
CA ASP A 143 -5.93 6.64 20.88
C ASP A 143 -6.45 5.19 20.88
N GLY A 144 -6.04 4.38 19.93
CA GLY A 144 -6.30 2.93 19.93
C GLY A 144 -7.68 2.52 19.42
N ARG A 145 -8.33 3.35 18.61
CA ARG A 145 -9.61 3.00 17.98
C ARG A 145 -9.37 2.53 16.55
N LEU A 146 -10.21 1.61 16.09
CA LEU A 146 -10.22 1.20 14.68
C LEU A 146 -11.16 2.13 13.92
N SER A 147 -10.61 3.05 13.12
CA SER A 147 -11.43 4.02 12.41
C SER A 147 -10.78 4.48 11.10
N ALA A 148 -11.16 3.83 10.02
CA ALA A 148 -10.75 4.25 8.69
C ALA A 148 -11.22 5.68 8.41
N LYS A 149 -12.43 6.03 8.87
CA LYS A 149 -13.00 7.35 8.70
C LYS A 149 -12.15 8.45 9.34
N ASP A 150 -11.71 8.24 10.57
CA ASP A 150 -10.90 9.24 11.29
C ASP A 150 -9.51 9.41 10.67
N ILE A 151 -8.94 8.32 10.14
CA ILE A 151 -7.62 8.35 9.52
C ILE A 151 -7.68 8.96 8.13
N MET A 152 -8.61 8.47 7.30
CA MET A 152 -8.76 8.95 5.92
C MET A 152 -9.56 10.25 5.88
N GLY A 153 -10.56 10.34 6.72
CA GLY A 153 -11.46 11.48 6.80
C GLY A 153 -12.13 11.80 5.49
N ASN A 154 -12.71 13.00 5.42
CA ASN A 154 -13.16 13.61 4.17
C ASN A 154 -12.04 14.42 3.53
N LYS A 155 -10.85 14.36 4.11
CA LYS A 155 -9.69 15.13 3.65
C LYS A 155 -8.77 14.21 2.87
N LYS A 156 -8.45 14.66 1.67
CA LYS A 156 -7.40 14.05 0.89
C LYS A 156 -6.08 14.37 1.59
N VAL A 157 -5.31 13.34 1.90
CA VAL A 157 -3.96 13.54 2.41
C VAL A 157 -3.14 14.04 1.23
N ALA A 158 -2.67 15.29 1.34
CA ALA A 158 -1.92 15.91 0.27
C ALA A 158 -0.43 15.58 0.40
N LEU A 159 0.13 14.94 -0.63
CA LEU A 159 1.57 14.84 -0.76
C LEU A 159 2.13 16.21 -1.14
N PRO A 160 3.25 16.64 -0.57
CA PRO A 160 3.87 17.92 -0.98
C PRO A 160 4.38 17.86 -2.41
N GLY A 161 4.19 18.95 -3.15
CA GLY A 161 4.70 19.07 -4.51
C GLY A 161 3.66 18.73 -5.59
N LYS A 162 4.11 18.17 -6.70
CA LYS A 162 3.29 17.92 -7.89
C LYS A 162 2.61 16.55 -7.83
N TYR A 163 1.65 16.38 -6.94
CA TYR A 163 1.02 15.08 -6.72
C TYR A 163 -0.45 15.08 -7.14
N VAL A 164 -0.87 13.95 -7.70
CA VAL A 164 -2.25 13.72 -8.15
C VAL A 164 -2.84 12.57 -7.32
N TYR A 165 -4.07 12.76 -6.88
CA TYR A 165 -4.79 11.81 -6.03
C TYR A 165 -5.89 11.09 -6.80
#